data_2b90a4e6c13f8d2e52ba2808086be964
#
_entry.id   2b90a4e6c13f8d2e52ba2808086be964
#
_cell.length_a   1.000
_cell.length_b   1.000
_cell.length_c   1.000
_cell.angle_alpha   90.00
_cell.angle_beta   90.00
_cell.angle_gamma   90.00
#
_symmetry.space_group_name_H-M   'P 1'
#
loop_
_entity.id
_entity.type
_entity.pdbx_description
1 polymer ?
#
loop_
_entity_poly.entity_id
_entity_poly.type
_entity_poly.pdbx_seq_one_letter_code
_entity_poly.pdbx_strand_id
1 'polypeptide(L)'
;MKLATLCYIKKDGKTLMLHRTKKENDIHEGKWVGVGGKIEKGESPEECAIREVFEETGLKAEELKLRGLLTFPDFNNSEDWYGYLYVVEKFSGEIIESPEGDLKWVEDSKLFELDMWEGDELFMRWMMEDRMFSAKFVYDENEKMKDYSVTFYD
;
A
#
# COMPACT_ATOMS: atom_id res chain seq x y z
N MET A 1 3.76 -6.10 17.48
CA MET A 1 2.66 -5.93 16.52
C MET A 1 2.64 -4.50 16.00
N LYS A 2 2.59 -4.34 14.70
CA LYS A 2 2.55 -3.02 14.04
C LYS A 2 1.25 -2.87 13.26
N LEU A 3 0.66 -1.68 13.32
CA LEU A 3 -0.55 -1.34 12.58
C LEU A 3 -0.19 -0.25 11.57
N ALA A 4 -0.60 -0.43 10.33
CA ALA A 4 -0.23 0.49 9.25
C ALA A 4 -1.37 0.66 8.26
N THR A 5 -1.25 1.65 7.40
CA THR A 5 -2.16 1.85 6.27
C THR A 5 -1.39 1.73 4.97
N LEU A 6 -2.09 1.35 3.93
CA LEU A 6 -1.56 1.28 2.57
C LEU A 6 -2.63 1.84 1.64
N CYS A 7 -2.27 2.83 0.85
CA CYS A 7 -3.23 3.57 0.03
C CYS A 7 -2.80 3.57 -1.43
N TYR A 8 -3.76 3.29 -2.32
CA TYR A 8 -3.54 3.39 -3.75
C TYR A 8 -4.46 4.49 -4.30
N ILE A 9 -3.85 5.51 -4.88
CA ILE A 9 -4.55 6.67 -5.44
C ILE A 9 -4.76 6.40 -6.91
N LYS A 10 -6.01 6.49 -7.37
CA LYS A 10 -6.39 6.11 -8.73
C LYS A 10 -7.05 7.26 -9.46
N LYS A 11 -6.68 7.44 -10.72
CA LYS A 11 -7.26 8.46 -11.60
C LYS A 11 -7.08 8.07 -13.08
N ASP A 12 -8.16 8.13 -13.83
CA ASP A 12 -8.13 7.97 -15.29
C ASP A 12 -7.42 6.68 -15.76
N GLY A 13 -7.72 5.56 -15.11
CA GLY A 13 -7.13 4.26 -15.45
C GLY A 13 -5.67 4.11 -15.05
N LYS A 14 -5.21 4.97 -14.14
CA LYS A 14 -3.83 4.95 -13.62
C LYS A 14 -3.82 4.86 -12.12
N THR A 15 -2.75 4.32 -11.59
CA THR A 15 -2.50 4.22 -10.15
C THR A 15 -1.19 4.93 -9.83
N LEU A 16 -1.20 5.74 -8.78
CA LEU A 16 0.01 6.41 -8.31
C LEU A 16 0.86 5.42 -7.53
N MET A 17 2.03 5.13 -8.04
CA MET A 17 2.96 4.20 -7.43
C MET A 17 4.20 4.91 -6.92
N LEU A 18 4.74 4.43 -5.81
CA LEU A 18 5.95 4.94 -5.20
C LEU A 18 7.08 3.94 -5.41
N HIS A 19 8.14 4.37 -6.10
CA HIS A 19 9.36 3.58 -6.23
C HIS A 19 10.29 3.91 -5.07
N ARG A 20 10.49 2.96 -4.17
CA ARG A 20 11.26 3.17 -2.92
C ARG A 20 12.75 3.23 -3.22
N THR A 21 13.28 4.43 -3.37
CA THR A 21 14.68 4.65 -3.78
C THR A 21 15.48 5.57 -2.86
N LYS A 22 14.82 6.29 -1.95
CA LYS A 22 15.47 7.35 -1.16
C LYS A 22 15.80 6.98 0.28
N LYS A 23 15.28 5.88 0.80
CA LYS A 23 15.47 5.49 2.19
C LYS A 23 16.45 4.31 2.26
N GLU A 24 17.55 4.47 3.00
CA GLU A 24 18.53 3.40 3.20
C GLU A 24 17.99 2.32 4.16
N ASN A 25 18.40 1.08 3.94
CA ASN A 25 18.00 -0.07 4.76
C ASN A 25 16.47 -0.27 4.84
N ASP A 26 15.76 0.19 3.81
CA ASP A 26 14.33 0.00 3.69
C ASP A 26 14.06 -1.40 3.14
N ILE A 27 13.21 -2.16 3.83
CA ILE A 27 12.83 -3.51 3.38
C ILE A 27 12.18 -3.47 1.98
N HIS A 28 11.57 -2.34 1.61
CA HIS A 28 10.94 -2.15 0.30
C HIS A 28 11.87 -1.54 -0.75
N GLU A 29 13.17 -1.39 -0.43
CA GLU A 29 14.11 -0.74 -1.34
C GLU A 29 14.09 -1.36 -2.73
N GLY A 30 13.97 -0.52 -3.76
CA GLY A 30 13.91 -0.94 -5.15
C GLY A 30 12.54 -1.43 -5.61
N LYS A 31 11.58 -1.56 -4.70
CA LYS A 31 10.24 -2.03 -5.05
C LYS A 31 9.28 -0.86 -5.29
N TRP A 32 8.25 -1.14 -6.09
CA TRP A 32 7.14 -0.22 -6.30
C TRP A 32 6.01 -0.61 -5.35
N VAL A 33 5.53 0.37 -4.59
CA VAL A 33 4.51 0.16 -3.55
C VAL A 33 3.47 1.29 -3.60
N GLY A 34 2.38 1.11 -2.86
CA GLY A 34 1.45 2.20 -2.56
C GLY A 34 2.04 3.12 -1.50
N VAL A 35 1.30 4.14 -1.12
CA VAL A 35 1.70 5.08 -0.07
C VAL A 35 0.99 4.75 1.23
N GLY A 36 1.62 5.04 2.36
CA GLY A 36 1.05 4.74 3.66
C GLY A 36 2.12 4.68 4.73
N GLY A 37 1.76 4.29 5.92
CA GLY A 37 2.70 4.20 7.02
C GLY A 37 2.03 3.76 8.31
N LYS A 38 2.79 3.83 9.39
CA LYS A 38 2.34 3.37 10.70
C LYS A 38 1.27 4.29 11.28
N ILE A 39 0.26 3.66 11.88
CA ILE A 39 -0.77 4.39 12.61
C ILE A 39 -0.14 4.91 13.90
N GLU A 40 -0.29 6.20 14.15
CA GLU A 40 0.24 6.84 15.35
C GLU A 40 -0.75 6.74 16.51
N LYS A 41 -0.25 6.94 17.72
CA LYS A 41 -1.07 6.87 18.92
C LYS A 41 -2.27 7.83 18.80
N GLY A 42 -3.46 7.28 19.01
CA GLY A 42 -4.70 8.04 18.97
C GLY A 42 -5.27 8.32 17.59
N GLU A 43 -4.57 7.90 16.53
CA GLU A 43 -5.07 8.04 15.16
C GLU A 43 -6.02 6.89 14.81
N SER A 44 -7.09 7.20 14.08
CA SER A 44 -7.84 6.17 13.40
C SER A 44 -7.08 5.73 12.14
N PRO A 45 -7.40 4.56 11.55
CA PRO A 45 -6.81 4.17 10.27
C PRO A 45 -7.03 5.22 9.18
N GLU A 46 -8.21 5.85 9.15
CA GLU A 46 -8.53 6.89 8.15
C GLU A 46 -7.68 8.14 8.36
N GLU A 47 -7.52 8.57 9.61
CA GLU A 47 -6.66 9.72 9.93
C GLU A 47 -5.22 9.46 9.50
N CYS A 48 -4.71 8.27 9.77
CA CYS A 48 -3.37 7.86 9.35
C CYS A 48 -3.25 7.87 7.82
N ALA A 49 -4.23 7.31 7.11
CA ALA A 49 -4.23 7.26 5.65
C ALA A 49 -4.17 8.66 5.06
N ILE A 50 -5.01 9.58 5.54
CA ILE A 50 -5.05 10.96 5.06
C ILE A 50 -3.70 11.64 5.31
N ARG A 51 -3.14 11.48 6.50
CA ARG A 51 -1.86 12.09 6.87
C ARG A 51 -0.72 11.55 6.01
N GLU A 52 -0.61 10.23 5.88
CA GLU A 52 0.48 9.60 5.11
C GLU A 52 0.39 9.91 3.62
N VAL A 53 -0.82 9.91 3.04
CA VAL A 53 -1.01 10.30 1.65
C VAL A 53 -0.50 11.72 1.44
N PHE A 54 -0.83 12.65 2.34
CA PHE A 54 -0.39 14.03 2.21
C PHE A 54 1.13 14.16 2.37
N GLU A 55 1.70 13.52 3.37
CA GLU A 55 3.15 13.58 3.63
C GLU A 55 3.97 13.04 2.47
N GLU A 56 3.52 11.95 1.87
CA GLU A 56 4.27 11.29 0.81
C GLU A 56 3.99 11.81 -0.59
N THR A 57 2.83 12.38 -0.84
CA THR A 57 2.44 12.77 -2.20
C THR A 57 2.07 14.23 -2.37
N GLY A 58 1.73 14.93 -1.29
CA GLY A 58 1.18 16.28 -1.36
C GLY A 58 -0.31 16.32 -1.66
N LEU A 59 -0.92 15.18 -1.92
CA LEU A 59 -2.35 15.11 -2.24
C LEU A 59 -3.19 15.00 -0.97
N LYS A 60 -4.36 15.62 -0.98
CA LYS A 60 -5.33 15.51 0.09
C LYS A 60 -6.39 14.50 -0.31
N ALA A 61 -6.44 13.37 0.37
CA ALA A 61 -7.47 12.37 0.14
C ALA A 61 -8.80 12.91 0.68
N GLU A 62 -9.80 12.96 -0.17
CA GLU A 62 -11.13 13.48 0.18
C GLU A 62 -12.14 12.37 0.47
N GLU A 63 -11.88 11.18 -0.05
CA GLU A 63 -12.71 10.02 0.17
C GLU A 63 -11.83 8.78 0.19
N LEU A 64 -12.00 7.95 1.22
CA LEU A 64 -11.26 6.70 1.38
C LEU A 64 -12.22 5.54 1.25
N LYS A 65 -11.82 4.52 0.49
CA LYS A 65 -12.60 3.31 0.33
C LYS A 65 -11.79 2.14 0.88
N LEU A 66 -12.25 1.55 1.98
CA LEU A 66 -11.56 0.38 2.56
C LEU A 66 -11.79 -0.84 1.68
N ARG A 67 -10.72 -1.45 1.21
CA ARG A 67 -10.80 -2.63 0.34
C ARG A 67 -10.29 -3.90 0.99
N GLY A 68 -9.41 -3.79 1.97
CA GLY A 68 -8.87 -4.99 2.57
C GLY A 68 -8.19 -4.77 3.90
N LEU A 69 -8.05 -5.89 4.60
CA LEU A 69 -7.22 -6.01 5.79
C LEU A 69 -6.10 -6.97 5.43
N LEU A 70 -4.87 -6.57 5.69
CA LEU A 70 -3.69 -7.34 5.31
C LEU A 70 -2.95 -7.78 6.57
N THR A 71 -2.53 -9.05 6.58
CA THR A 71 -1.76 -9.61 7.69
C THR A 71 -0.43 -10.13 7.14
N PHE A 72 0.68 -9.66 7.71
CA PHE A 72 2.02 -10.07 7.36
C PHE A 72 2.71 -10.58 8.63
N PRO A 73 2.59 -11.88 8.94
CA PRO A 73 3.21 -12.39 10.16
C PRO A 73 4.73 -12.47 10.01
N ASP A 74 5.42 -12.21 11.09
CA ASP A 74 6.89 -12.29 11.18
C ASP A 74 7.58 -11.60 9.99
N PHE A 75 7.09 -10.40 9.67
CA PHE A 75 7.61 -9.59 8.58
C PHE A 75 8.61 -8.60 9.17
N ASN A 76 9.21 -7.75 8.44
CA ASN A 76 10.15 -6.69 8.85
C ASN A 76 10.48 -6.64 10.37
N ASN A 77 11.71 -7.01 10.74
CA ASN A 77 12.20 -7.06 12.13
C ASN A 77 11.45 -8.06 13.02
N SER A 78 11.02 -9.18 12.44
CA SER A 78 10.34 -10.27 13.15
C SER A 78 9.07 -9.82 13.89
N GLU A 79 8.37 -8.82 13.35
CA GLU A 79 7.10 -8.36 13.89
C GLU A 79 5.94 -8.74 12.98
N ASP A 80 4.77 -8.93 13.58
CA ASP A 80 3.53 -9.11 12.82
C ASP A 80 3.01 -7.74 12.43
N TRP A 81 2.72 -7.55 11.16
CA TRP A 81 2.18 -6.30 10.62
C TRP A 81 0.74 -6.51 10.16
N TYR A 82 -0.11 -5.55 10.52
CA TYR A 82 -1.50 -5.53 10.10
C TYR A 82 -1.75 -4.22 9.36
N GLY A 83 -2.28 -4.32 8.15
CA GLY A 83 -2.49 -3.16 7.29
C GLY A 83 -3.94 -2.97 6.89
N TYR A 84 -4.34 -1.71 6.82
CA TYR A 84 -5.64 -1.31 6.27
C TYR A 84 -5.38 -0.83 4.85
N LEU A 85 -6.00 -1.46 3.87
CA LEU A 85 -5.83 -1.16 2.46
C LEU A 85 -6.96 -0.25 1.97
N TYR A 86 -6.59 0.95 1.50
CA TYR A 86 -7.54 1.93 1.00
C TYR A 86 -7.31 2.26 -0.46
N VAL A 87 -8.41 2.52 -1.16
CA VAL A 87 -8.37 3.12 -2.50
C VAL A 87 -8.84 4.56 -2.37
N VAL A 88 -8.14 5.48 -3.03
CA VAL A 88 -8.45 6.91 -3.04
C VAL A 88 -8.72 7.33 -4.48
N GLU A 89 -9.97 7.65 -4.78
CA GLU A 89 -10.38 8.10 -6.11
C GLU A 89 -10.76 9.58 -6.15
N LYS A 90 -11.00 10.18 -4.97
CA LYS A 90 -11.29 11.62 -4.85
C LYS A 90 -10.21 12.27 -4.01
N PHE A 91 -9.54 13.22 -4.59
CA PHE A 91 -8.43 13.93 -3.95
C PHE A 91 -8.25 15.30 -4.60
N SER A 92 -7.51 16.16 -3.91
CA SER A 92 -7.14 17.49 -4.41
C SER A 92 -5.67 17.74 -4.12
N GLY A 93 -5.17 18.86 -4.60
CA GLY A 93 -3.78 19.23 -4.38
C GLY A 93 -2.87 18.84 -5.54
N GLU A 94 -1.58 19.05 -5.34
CA GLU A 94 -0.57 18.80 -6.36
C GLU A 94 0.50 17.85 -5.81
N ILE A 95 1.01 16.98 -6.68
CA ILE A 95 2.05 16.04 -6.32
C ILE A 95 3.35 16.80 -6.02
N ILE A 96 3.96 16.45 -4.88
CA ILE A 96 5.27 16.96 -4.47
C ILE A 96 6.33 15.89 -4.74
N GLU A 97 7.60 16.26 -4.57
CA GLU A 97 8.67 15.29 -4.55
C GLU A 97 8.60 14.51 -3.25
N SER A 98 8.42 13.18 -3.35
CA SER A 98 8.27 12.35 -2.16
C SER A 98 9.60 12.17 -1.42
N PRO A 99 9.60 12.23 -0.07
CA PRO A 99 10.81 11.95 0.71
C PRO A 99 11.21 10.47 0.69
N GLU A 100 10.31 9.58 0.28
CA GLU A 100 10.51 8.12 0.32
C GLU A 100 11.01 7.54 -1.02
N GLY A 101 10.80 8.24 -2.13
CA GLY A 101 11.18 7.75 -3.44
C GLY A 101 10.56 8.55 -4.58
N ASP A 102 10.42 7.92 -5.73
CA ASP A 102 9.88 8.55 -6.94
C ASP A 102 8.41 8.15 -7.14
N LEU A 103 7.56 9.15 -7.28
CA LEU A 103 6.13 8.94 -7.56
C LEU A 103 5.91 8.91 -9.06
N LYS A 104 5.07 7.97 -9.51
CA LYS A 104 4.72 7.86 -10.92
C LYS A 104 3.29 7.37 -11.07
N TRP A 105 2.54 8.04 -11.96
CA TRP A 105 1.26 7.52 -12.43
C TRP A 105 1.53 6.40 -13.41
N VAL A 106 1.09 5.19 -13.08
CA VAL A 106 1.31 4.00 -13.91
C VAL A 106 -0.03 3.51 -14.44
N GLU A 107 -0.12 3.28 -15.74
CA GLU A 107 -1.34 2.72 -16.33
C GLU A 107 -1.66 1.37 -15.70
N ASP A 108 -2.93 1.14 -15.37
CA ASP A 108 -3.35 -0.11 -14.71
C ASP A 108 -2.96 -1.35 -15.51
N SER A 109 -2.96 -1.24 -16.84
CA SER A 109 -2.55 -2.34 -17.71
C SER A 109 -1.07 -2.71 -17.59
N LYS A 110 -0.26 -1.84 -16.98
CA LYS A 110 1.19 -2.02 -16.84
C LYS A 110 1.65 -2.21 -15.41
N LEU A 111 0.73 -2.16 -14.44
CA LEU A 111 1.07 -2.26 -13.02
C LEU A 111 1.87 -3.50 -12.68
N PHE A 112 1.48 -4.64 -13.23
CA PHE A 112 2.09 -5.92 -12.85
C PHE A 112 3.39 -6.23 -13.60
N GLU A 113 3.89 -5.28 -14.39
CA GLU A 113 5.23 -5.33 -14.97
C GLU A 113 6.26 -4.72 -13.99
N LEU A 114 5.79 -4.04 -12.94
CA LEU A 114 6.67 -3.41 -11.94
C LEU A 114 7.21 -4.46 -10.96
N ASP A 115 8.41 -4.18 -10.43
CA ASP A 115 8.96 -4.99 -9.34
C ASP A 115 8.22 -4.67 -8.04
N MET A 116 7.43 -5.62 -7.57
CA MET A 116 6.65 -5.47 -6.34
C MET A 116 6.67 -6.77 -5.55
N TRP A 117 6.22 -6.71 -4.30
CA TRP A 117 6.06 -7.89 -3.49
C TRP A 117 5.02 -8.82 -4.13
N GLU A 118 5.25 -10.12 -4.06
CA GLU A 118 4.34 -11.10 -4.68
C GLU A 118 2.91 -10.98 -4.16
N GLY A 119 2.75 -10.76 -2.85
CA GLY A 119 1.43 -10.56 -2.25
C GLY A 119 0.74 -9.29 -2.72
N ASP A 120 1.51 -8.23 -2.98
CA ASP A 120 0.97 -6.96 -3.47
C ASP A 120 0.29 -7.16 -4.82
N GLU A 121 0.88 -7.97 -5.69
CA GLU A 121 0.26 -8.27 -6.99
C GLU A 121 -1.10 -8.92 -6.81
N LEU A 122 -1.21 -9.85 -5.85
CA LEU A 122 -2.48 -10.52 -5.57
C LEU A 122 -3.54 -9.55 -5.04
N PHE A 123 -3.24 -8.82 -3.98
CA PHE A 123 -4.28 -7.96 -3.38
C PHE A 123 -4.62 -6.77 -4.28
N MET A 124 -3.69 -6.29 -5.09
CA MET A 124 -4.01 -5.24 -6.06
C MET A 124 -5.00 -5.72 -7.12
N ARG A 125 -4.89 -6.97 -7.55
CA ARG A 125 -5.87 -7.55 -8.49
C ARG A 125 -7.25 -7.61 -7.87
N TRP A 126 -7.37 -8.09 -6.63
CA TRP A 126 -8.65 -8.14 -5.92
C TRP A 126 -9.23 -6.74 -5.70
N MET A 127 -8.38 -5.80 -5.34
CA MET A 127 -8.75 -4.39 -5.14
C MET A 127 -9.31 -3.79 -6.43
N MET A 128 -8.69 -4.07 -7.57
CA MET A 128 -9.13 -3.58 -8.87
C MET A 128 -10.45 -4.22 -9.32
N GLU A 129 -10.77 -5.40 -8.81
CA GLU A 129 -12.06 -6.06 -9.02
C GLU A 129 -13.13 -5.55 -8.04
N ASP A 130 -12.80 -4.52 -7.27
CA ASP A 130 -13.69 -3.91 -6.27
C ASP A 130 -14.13 -4.90 -5.18
N ARG A 131 -13.28 -5.87 -4.85
CA ARG A 131 -13.54 -6.86 -3.82
C ARG A 131 -13.18 -6.33 -2.42
N MET A 132 -13.89 -6.81 -1.40
CA MET A 132 -13.54 -6.56 0.01
C MET A 132 -13.02 -7.87 0.60
N PHE A 133 -11.87 -7.83 1.28
CA PHE A 133 -11.21 -9.05 1.70
C PHE A 133 -10.33 -8.85 2.95
N SER A 134 -9.97 -9.98 3.55
CA SER A 134 -8.91 -10.05 4.55
C SER A 134 -7.93 -11.12 4.07
N ALA A 135 -6.66 -10.79 3.98
CA ALA A 135 -5.66 -11.68 3.43
C ALA A 135 -4.41 -11.74 4.29
N LYS A 136 -3.82 -12.92 4.38
CA LYS A 136 -2.55 -13.13 5.07
C LYS A 136 -1.51 -13.57 4.06
N PHE A 137 -0.33 -12.95 4.10
CA PHE A 137 0.79 -13.26 3.22
C PHE A 137 2.01 -13.59 4.06
N VAL A 138 2.55 -14.80 3.87
CA VAL A 138 3.72 -15.26 4.62
C VAL A 138 4.93 -15.26 3.70
N TYR A 139 5.97 -14.53 4.10
CA TYR A 139 7.22 -14.44 3.35
C TYR A 139 8.33 -15.21 4.08
N ASP A 140 9.27 -15.73 3.32
CA ASP A 140 10.45 -16.36 3.89
C ASP A 140 11.56 -15.31 4.11
N GLU A 141 12.69 -15.76 4.63
CA GLU A 141 13.85 -14.90 4.92
C GLU A 141 14.48 -14.28 3.65
N ASN A 142 14.17 -14.82 2.47
CA ASN A 142 14.66 -14.31 1.18
C ASN A 142 13.62 -13.43 0.49
N GLU A 143 12.61 -12.96 1.24
CA GLU A 143 11.56 -12.07 0.74
C GLU A 143 10.68 -12.72 -0.34
N LYS A 144 10.61 -14.05 -0.34
CA LYS A 144 9.73 -14.81 -1.24
C LYS A 144 8.48 -15.23 -0.50
N MET A 145 7.34 -15.08 -1.16
CA MET A 145 6.06 -15.51 -0.59
C MET A 145 6.01 -17.04 -0.59
N LYS A 146 5.87 -17.64 0.60
CA LYS A 146 5.77 -19.10 0.73
C LYS A 146 4.35 -19.58 0.95
N ASP A 147 3.43 -18.70 1.36
CA ASP A 147 2.03 -19.07 1.57
C ASP A 147 1.16 -17.82 1.62
N TYR A 148 -0.14 -17.97 1.31
CA TYR A 148 -1.12 -16.93 1.53
C TYR A 148 -2.50 -17.53 1.72
N SER A 149 -3.39 -16.77 2.34
CA SER A 149 -4.82 -17.13 2.47
C SER A 149 -5.65 -15.85 2.34
N VAL A 150 -6.88 -15.99 1.87
CA VAL A 150 -7.79 -14.86 1.69
C VAL A 150 -9.23 -15.26 2.02
N THR A 151 -9.94 -14.32 2.65
CA THR A 151 -11.37 -14.43 2.89
C THR A 151 -12.02 -13.21 2.24
N PHE A 152 -13.01 -13.43 1.39
CA PHE A 152 -13.76 -12.35 0.74
C PHE A 152 -15.06 -12.08 1.49
N TYR A 153 -15.38 -10.80 1.61
CA TYR A 153 -16.56 -10.30 2.34
C TYR A 153 -17.53 -9.52 1.44
N ASP A 154 -17.49 -9.79 0.16
CA ASP A 154 -18.37 -9.10 -0.82
C ASP A 154 -19.61 -9.92 -1.19
#